data_04f40ddec1f4aabb2cde88ae9aa3980a
#
_entry.id   04f40ddec1f4aabb2cde88ae9aa3980a
#
_cell.length_a   1.000
_cell.length_b   1.000
_cell.length_c   1.000
_cell.angle_alpha   90.00
_cell.angle_beta   90.00
_cell.angle_gamma   90.00
#
_symmetry.space_group_name_H-M   'P 1'
#
loop_
_entity.id
_entity.type
_entity.pdbx_description
1 polymer ?
#
loop_
_entity_poly.entity_id
_entity_poly.type
_entity_poly.pdbx_seq_one_letter_code
_entity_poly.pdbx_strand_id
1 'polypeptide(L)'
;MLFRSSFELRTYHAAPDKLDALNARFRDHTMGLFKKHGMTQLGYWVPLDKDKGAADTLIYLLAHKSKEAADASFAAFRADPAWVEAKKASEANGPLTTKVESVFMAPTDYSPTK
;
A
#
# COMPACT_ATOMS: atom_id res chain seq x y z
N MET A 1 -12.72 26.71 -5.57
CA MET A 1 -11.75 26.09 -4.69
C MET A 1 -11.27 24.78 -5.26
N LEU A 2 -9.99 24.59 -5.31
CA LEU A 2 -9.40 23.35 -5.82
C LEU A 2 -9.02 22.47 -4.63
N PHE A 3 -9.60 21.28 -4.59
CA PHE A 3 -9.15 20.27 -3.65
C PHE A 3 -8.01 19.50 -4.29
N ARG A 4 -6.90 19.45 -3.61
CA ARG A 4 -5.77 18.65 -4.04
C ARG A 4 -5.74 17.38 -3.23
N SER A 5 -5.72 16.26 -3.91
CA SER A 5 -5.44 15.00 -3.27
C SER A 5 -3.98 15.00 -2.82
N SER A 6 -3.72 14.36 -1.71
CA SER A 6 -2.37 13.98 -1.33
C SER A 6 -2.17 12.57 -1.81
N PHE A 7 -1.12 12.35 -2.60
CA PHE A 7 -0.80 11.03 -3.11
C PHE A 7 0.24 10.38 -2.20
N GLU A 8 0.12 9.09 -2.04
CA GLU A 8 1.08 8.32 -1.24
C GLU A 8 1.63 7.19 -2.07
N LEU A 9 2.93 7.23 -2.36
CA LEU A 9 3.64 6.14 -3.02
C LEU A 9 4.22 5.23 -1.95
N ARG A 10 3.82 3.97 -1.96
CA ARG A 10 4.29 3.00 -0.99
C ARG A 10 5.08 1.91 -1.70
N THR A 11 6.25 1.61 -1.17
CA THR A 11 7.13 0.58 -1.70
C THR A 11 7.36 -0.45 -0.61
N TYR A 12 7.00 -1.69 -0.90
CA TYR A 12 7.18 -2.82 0.00
C TYR A 12 8.30 -3.69 -0.52
N HIS A 13 9.25 -3.99 0.35
CA HIS A 13 10.31 -4.96 0.06
C HIS A 13 9.92 -6.27 0.72
N ALA A 14 9.60 -7.27 -0.11
CA ALA A 14 9.19 -8.58 0.39
C ALA A 14 10.39 -9.32 0.99
N ALA A 15 10.13 -10.11 2.03
CA ALA A 15 11.12 -11.05 2.53
C ALA A 15 11.45 -12.10 1.45
N PRO A 16 12.61 -12.77 1.52
CA PRO A 16 12.99 -13.76 0.50
C PRO A 16 11.86 -14.77 0.23
N ASP A 17 11.53 -14.92 -1.06
CA ASP A 17 10.50 -15.84 -1.56
C ASP A 17 9.07 -15.52 -1.07
N LYS A 18 8.81 -14.30 -0.59
CA LYS A 18 7.51 -13.93 -0.02
C LYS A 18 6.68 -12.98 -0.90
N LEU A 19 7.15 -12.60 -2.08
CA LEU A 19 6.40 -11.66 -2.92
C LEU A 19 5.04 -12.23 -3.33
N ASP A 20 4.96 -13.50 -3.70
CA ASP A 20 3.69 -14.11 -4.07
C ASP A 20 2.71 -14.13 -2.90
N ALA A 21 3.18 -14.44 -1.69
CA ALA A 21 2.35 -14.41 -0.49
C ALA A 21 1.91 -12.99 -0.15
N LEU A 22 2.78 -12.00 -0.34
CA LEU A 22 2.45 -10.59 -0.13
C LEU A 22 1.36 -10.15 -1.10
N ASN A 23 1.50 -10.48 -2.39
CA ASN A 23 0.51 -10.17 -3.40
C ASN A 23 -0.82 -10.85 -3.11
N ALA A 24 -0.81 -12.10 -2.65
CA ALA A 24 -2.02 -12.82 -2.26
C ALA A 24 -2.73 -12.12 -1.10
N ARG A 25 -1.98 -11.66 -0.09
CA ARG A 25 -2.57 -10.93 1.04
C ARG A 25 -3.24 -9.64 0.58
N PHE A 26 -2.60 -8.89 -0.33
CA PHE A 26 -3.21 -7.69 -0.91
C PHE A 26 -4.48 -8.03 -1.68
N ARG A 27 -4.41 -9.01 -2.56
CA ARG A 27 -5.54 -9.40 -3.41
C ARG A 27 -6.74 -9.86 -2.59
N ASP A 28 -6.49 -10.68 -1.57
CA ASP A 28 -7.56 -11.37 -0.85
C ASP A 28 -8.06 -10.58 0.36
N HIS A 29 -7.28 -9.69 0.94
CA HIS A 29 -7.61 -9.01 2.19
C HIS A 29 -7.36 -7.50 2.17
N THR A 30 -6.13 -7.07 1.88
CA THR A 30 -5.72 -5.69 2.09
C THR A 30 -6.51 -4.71 1.24
N MET A 31 -6.72 -5.02 -0.04
CA MET A 31 -7.43 -4.11 -0.95
C MET A 31 -8.87 -3.84 -0.47
N GLY A 32 -9.58 -4.87 -0.06
CA GLY A 32 -10.94 -4.72 0.47
C GLY A 32 -10.98 -3.90 1.74
N LEU A 33 -9.99 -4.11 2.62
CA LEU A 33 -9.89 -3.37 3.87
C LEU A 33 -9.48 -1.91 3.67
N PHE A 34 -8.59 -1.64 2.73
CA PHE A 34 -8.25 -0.26 2.35
C PHE A 34 -9.50 0.48 1.88
N LYS A 35 -10.30 -0.16 1.02
CA LYS A 35 -11.56 0.42 0.53
C LYS A 35 -12.52 0.68 1.69
N LYS A 36 -12.66 -0.28 2.60
CA LYS A 36 -13.51 -0.13 3.79
C LYS A 36 -13.14 1.09 4.61
N HIS A 37 -11.85 1.37 4.72
CA HIS A 37 -11.34 2.49 5.53
C HIS A 37 -11.10 3.76 4.73
N GLY A 38 -11.73 3.89 3.56
CA GLY A 38 -11.80 5.14 2.82
C GLY A 38 -10.56 5.50 2.01
N MET A 39 -9.68 4.55 1.75
CA MET A 39 -8.49 4.80 0.95
C MET A 39 -8.77 4.55 -0.52
N THR A 40 -8.44 5.52 -1.37
CA THR A 40 -8.57 5.41 -2.82
C THR A 40 -7.31 4.77 -3.39
N GLN A 41 -7.47 3.63 -4.04
CA GLN A 41 -6.36 2.86 -4.60
C GLN A 41 -6.25 3.14 -6.08
N LEU A 42 -5.09 3.67 -6.52
CA LEU A 42 -4.88 4.04 -7.92
C LEU A 42 -4.23 2.94 -8.74
N GLY A 43 -3.41 2.11 -8.14
CA GLY A 43 -2.80 0.98 -8.84
C GLY A 43 -1.71 0.32 -8.04
N TYR A 44 -1.34 -0.87 -8.50
CA TYR A 44 -0.32 -1.73 -7.89
C TYR A 44 0.59 -2.25 -8.99
N TRP A 45 1.90 -2.21 -8.74
CA TRP A 45 2.90 -2.61 -9.73
C TRP A 45 4.01 -3.41 -9.09
N VAL A 46 4.58 -4.32 -9.89
CA VAL A 46 5.82 -5.02 -9.58
C VAL A 46 6.81 -4.65 -10.67
N PRO A 47 8.05 -4.28 -10.34
CA PRO A 47 9.05 -3.97 -11.38
C PRO A 47 9.24 -5.14 -12.35
N LEU A 48 9.52 -4.82 -13.62
CA LEU A 48 9.75 -5.84 -14.65
C LEU A 48 11.17 -6.42 -14.58
N ASP A 49 12.14 -5.59 -14.22
CA ASP A 49 13.55 -5.96 -14.28
C ASP A 49 14.07 -6.49 -12.95
N LYS A 50 14.89 -7.53 -13.00
CA LYS A 50 15.47 -8.13 -11.80
C LYS A 50 16.30 -7.14 -10.99
N ASP A 51 17.07 -6.28 -11.65
CA ASP A 51 17.89 -5.28 -11.00
C ASP A 51 17.08 -4.12 -10.40
N LYS A 52 15.78 -4.06 -10.70
CA LYS A 52 14.85 -3.07 -10.15
C LYS A 52 13.90 -3.64 -9.10
N GLY A 53 14.05 -4.92 -8.73
CA GLY A 53 13.27 -5.53 -7.67
C GLY A 53 12.11 -6.41 -8.13
N ALA A 54 12.17 -6.96 -9.35
CA ALA A 54 11.09 -7.82 -9.88
C ALA A 54 10.75 -8.99 -8.95
N ALA A 55 11.74 -9.50 -8.23
CA ALA A 55 11.55 -10.68 -7.38
C ALA A 55 11.00 -10.37 -5.98
N ASP A 56 11.08 -9.12 -5.52
CA ASP A 56 10.83 -8.81 -4.12
C ASP A 56 10.19 -7.45 -3.86
N THR A 57 9.74 -6.73 -4.87
CA THR A 57 9.25 -5.35 -4.68
C THR A 57 7.82 -5.21 -5.16
N LEU A 58 6.98 -4.61 -4.31
CA LEU A 58 5.61 -4.22 -4.65
C LEU A 58 5.49 -2.72 -4.45
N ILE A 59 5.00 -2.02 -5.47
CA ILE A 59 4.82 -0.57 -5.43
C ILE A 59 3.34 -0.26 -5.65
N TYR A 60 2.77 0.62 -4.85
CA TYR A 60 1.41 1.05 -5.11
C TYR A 60 1.18 2.50 -4.75
N LEU A 61 0.12 3.06 -5.30
CA LEU A 61 -0.21 4.47 -5.19
C LEU A 61 -1.62 4.63 -4.64
N LEU A 62 -1.72 5.43 -3.58
CA LEU A 62 -2.99 5.80 -2.95
C LEU A 62 -3.24 7.29 -3.14
N ALA A 63 -4.51 7.70 -3.17
CA ALA A 63 -4.91 9.09 -3.10
C ALA A 63 -5.70 9.31 -1.81
N HIS A 64 -5.36 10.35 -1.08
CA HIS A 64 -6.03 10.75 0.15
C HIS A 64 -6.47 12.21 0.05
N LYS A 65 -7.45 12.61 0.84
CA LYS A 65 -7.85 14.02 0.93
C LYS A 65 -6.72 14.89 1.51
N SER A 66 -5.96 14.32 2.45
CA SER A 66 -4.86 14.98 3.14
C SER A 66 -3.98 13.92 3.79
N LYS A 67 -2.81 14.33 4.27
CA LYS A 67 -1.95 13.45 5.07
C LYS A 67 -2.65 13.04 6.36
N GLU A 68 -3.37 13.95 6.99
CA GLU A 68 -4.14 13.67 8.21
C GLU A 68 -5.23 12.63 7.96
N ALA A 69 -5.92 12.71 6.81
CA ALA A 69 -6.89 11.69 6.42
C ALA A 69 -6.24 10.33 6.20
N ALA A 70 -5.05 10.31 5.60
CA ALA A 70 -4.27 9.07 5.42
C ALA A 70 -3.92 8.45 6.77
N ASP A 71 -3.42 9.27 7.71
CA ASP A 71 -3.05 8.78 9.04
C ASP A 71 -4.25 8.18 9.76
N ALA A 72 -5.42 8.84 9.68
CA ALA A 72 -6.65 8.35 10.29
C ALA A 72 -7.12 7.03 9.65
N SER A 73 -7.09 6.95 8.32
CA SER A 73 -7.48 5.72 7.60
C SER A 73 -6.57 4.55 7.95
N PHE A 74 -5.26 4.78 7.99
CA PHE A 74 -4.31 3.72 8.34
C PHE A 74 -4.43 3.30 9.81
N ALA A 75 -4.69 4.24 10.72
CA ALA A 75 -4.91 3.88 12.13
C ALA A 75 -6.14 2.98 12.27
N ALA A 76 -7.23 3.31 11.59
CA ALA A 76 -8.45 2.50 11.60
C ALA A 76 -8.21 1.13 10.96
N PHE A 77 -7.48 1.09 9.85
CA PHE A 77 -7.12 -0.15 9.17
C PHE A 77 -6.31 -1.08 10.08
N ARG A 78 -5.28 -0.55 10.74
CA ARG A 78 -4.42 -1.37 11.62
C ARG A 78 -5.17 -1.91 12.82
N ALA A 79 -6.19 -1.19 13.30
CA ALA A 79 -7.00 -1.61 14.43
C ALA A 79 -8.15 -2.56 14.03
N ASP A 80 -8.41 -2.72 12.75
CA ASP A 80 -9.50 -3.58 12.26
C ASP A 80 -9.17 -5.05 12.56
N PRO A 81 -10.05 -5.77 13.30
CA PRO A 81 -9.81 -7.18 13.61
C PRO A 81 -9.61 -8.05 12.36
N ALA A 82 -10.28 -7.72 11.25
CA ALA A 82 -10.12 -8.45 10.00
C ALA A 82 -8.68 -8.34 9.47
N TRP A 83 -8.05 -7.16 9.60
CA TRP A 83 -6.66 -6.98 9.23
C TRP A 83 -5.73 -7.73 10.19
N VAL A 84 -5.98 -7.61 11.51
CA VAL A 84 -5.15 -8.28 12.52
C VAL A 84 -5.12 -9.79 12.25
N GLU A 85 -6.28 -10.39 11.96
CA GLU A 85 -6.36 -11.82 11.65
C GLU A 85 -5.68 -12.19 10.34
N ALA A 86 -5.90 -11.38 9.28
CA ALA A 86 -5.29 -11.64 7.97
C ALA A 86 -3.76 -11.54 8.04
N LYS A 87 -3.25 -10.53 8.75
CA LYS A 87 -1.82 -10.36 8.95
C LYS A 87 -1.22 -11.54 9.71
N LYS A 88 -1.86 -11.93 10.81
CA LYS A 88 -1.41 -13.04 11.64
C LYS A 88 -1.35 -14.34 10.84
N ALA A 89 -2.42 -14.64 10.09
CA ALA A 89 -2.49 -15.87 9.29
C ALA A 89 -1.42 -15.87 8.19
N SER A 90 -1.24 -14.74 7.50
CA SER A 90 -0.26 -14.64 6.41
C SER A 90 1.18 -14.67 6.90
N GLU A 91 1.42 -14.33 8.17
CA GLU A 91 2.76 -14.30 8.74
C GLU A 91 3.06 -15.49 9.65
N ALA A 92 2.28 -16.56 9.54
CA ALA A 92 2.48 -17.78 10.35
C ALA A 92 3.89 -18.36 10.16
N ASN A 93 4.48 -18.18 8.99
CA ASN A 93 5.83 -18.65 8.66
C ASN A 93 6.85 -17.50 8.57
N GLY A 94 6.61 -16.41 9.28
CA GLY A 94 7.48 -15.25 9.32
C GLY A 94 6.89 -14.04 8.60
N PRO A 95 7.54 -12.88 8.74
CA PRO A 95 7.06 -11.65 8.13
C PRO A 95 7.11 -11.73 6.60
N LEU A 96 6.18 -11.06 5.92
CA LEU A 96 6.16 -11.01 4.46
C LEU A 96 7.02 -9.87 3.91
N THR A 97 7.32 -8.86 4.73
CA THR A 97 8.10 -7.70 4.31
C THR A 97 9.29 -7.47 5.22
N THR A 98 10.38 -6.96 4.64
CA THR A 98 11.55 -6.52 5.39
C THR A 98 11.59 -5.02 5.59
N LYS A 99 10.95 -4.26 4.68
CA LYS A 99 10.96 -2.81 4.71
C LYS A 99 9.72 -2.28 3.99
N VAL A 100 9.13 -1.23 4.54
CA VAL A 100 8.04 -0.49 3.90
C VAL A 100 8.44 0.98 3.85
N GLU A 101 8.38 1.56 2.64
CA GLU A 101 8.67 2.97 2.42
C GLU A 101 7.39 3.69 2.00
N SER A 102 7.23 4.93 2.45
CA SER A 102 6.08 5.76 2.09
C SER A 102 6.56 7.18 1.78
N VAL A 103 6.11 7.71 0.66
CA VAL A 103 6.37 9.08 0.25
C VAL A 103 5.04 9.77 -0.04
N PHE A 104 4.76 10.85 0.68
CA PHE A 104 3.60 11.68 0.38
C PHE A 104 3.99 12.72 -0.67
N MET A 105 3.10 12.92 -1.64
CA MET A 105 3.36 13.77 -2.80
C MET A 105 2.16 14.67 -3.07
N ALA A 106 2.44 15.91 -3.46
CA ALA A 106 1.42 16.81 -3.98
C ALA A 106 1.60 16.90 -5.50
N PRO A 107 0.51 16.92 -6.27
CA PRO A 107 0.66 17.09 -7.71
C PRO A 107 1.18 18.48 -8.03
N THR A 108 2.01 18.58 -9.08
CA THR A 108 2.45 19.87 -9.61
C THR A 108 1.28 20.56 -10.29
N ASP A 109 1.41 21.86 -10.54
CA ASP A 109 0.35 22.63 -11.22
C ASP A 109 0.11 22.15 -12.65
N TYR A 110 1.11 21.54 -13.29
CA TYR A 110 1.01 21.02 -14.66
C TYR A 110 0.70 19.52 -14.72
N SER A 111 0.50 18.87 -13.57
CA SER A 111 0.20 17.44 -13.56
C SER A 111 -1.20 17.16 -14.10
N PRO A 112 -1.35 16.22 -15.06
CA PRO A 112 -2.68 15.82 -15.52
C PRO A 112 -3.47 15.08 -14.43
N THR A 113 -2.79 14.48 -13.47
CA THR A 113 -3.43 13.81 -12.32
C THR A 113 -3.34 14.70 -11.09
N LYS A 114 -4.48 14.98 -10.48
CA LYS A 114 -4.51 15.85 -9.29
C LYS A 114 -5.41 15.28 -8.19
#